data_8dbadd1df100a2c489a2ad65dbe7fa9f
#
_entry.id   8dbadd1df100a2c489a2ad65dbe7fa9f
#
_cell.length_a   1.000
_cell.length_b   1.000
_cell.length_c   1.000
_cell.angle_alpha   90.00
_cell.angle_beta   90.00
_cell.angle_gamma   90.00
#
_symmetry.space_group_name_H-M   'P 1'
#
loop_
_entity.id
_entity.type
_entity.pdbx_description
1 polymer ?
#
loop_
_entity_poly.entity_id
_entity_poly.type
_entity_poly.pdbx_seq_one_letter_code
_entity_poly.pdbx_strand_id
1 'polypeptide(L)'
;MISTYISKSISKENLLKYAEKRLDQYNWGEVYKSREDGVILVPGDYPNSITNLVFCLSISDKAIVRVDKTIDKFDAEIALAIEYSSVKEVVLDKDEFSDLDNYFKFFKGLLVTSPKREISNENFSSFSIVKNFVGKGIGAIAIGFNTGKLMKGQTLYTYPELKQVMIKEIQLMDNSLNEVESHNYVGLALSNIKAEELGKALISTKDVVERKYDLIKSEYFKSSLTQLAFISNGIKLETRKENLFSPIFENIEVFSPSLDKNKNRIVGKAKLVF
;
A
#
# COMPACT_ATOMS: atom_id res chain seq x y z
N MET A 1 -2.81 -10.54 7.81
CA MET A 1 -3.58 -9.96 6.66
C MET A 1 -3.70 -8.45 6.83
N ILE A 2 -3.59 -7.68 5.75
CA ILE A 2 -3.82 -6.23 5.75
C ILE A 2 -5.07 -5.94 4.92
N SER A 3 -6.01 -5.18 5.51
CA SER A 3 -7.21 -4.72 4.83
C SER A 3 -7.23 -3.19 4.78
N THR A 4 -7.77 -2.59 3.72
CA THR A 4 -8.02 -1.15 3.67
C THR A 4 -9.52 -0.87 3.72
N TYR A 5 -9.96 -0.07 4.69
CA TYR A 5 -11.32 0.45 4.78
C TYR A 5 -11.40 1.81 4.09
N ILE A 6 -12.26 1.91 3.09
CA ILE A 6 -12.39 3.09 2.24
C ILE A 6 -13.80 3.67 2.38
N SER A 7 -13.89 4.95 2.73
CA SER A 7 -15.14 5.68 2.79
C SER A 7 -14.95 7.11 2.27
N LYS A 8 -15.91 7.61 1.51
CA LYS A 8 -15.95 9.01 1.07
C LYS A 8 -16.35 9.96 2.21
N SER A 9 -17.10 9.44 3.16
CA SER A 9 -17.54 10.15 4.38
C SER A 9 -17.08 9.34 5.58
N ILE A 10 -16.33 9.96 6.48
CA ILE A 10 -15.78 9.28 7.66
C ILE A 10 -16.92 9.05 8.68
N SER A 11 -17.57 7.90 8.60
CA SER A 11 -18.39 7.37 9.70
C SER A 11 -17.58 6.32 10.47
N LYS A 12 -17.11 6.71 11.66
CA LYS A 12 -16.36 5.78 12.53
C LYS A 12 -17.21 4.59 12.99
N GLU A 13 -18.52 4.73 13.06
CA GLU A 13 -19.43 3.67 13.50
C GLU A 13 -19.37 2.44 12.60
N ASN A 14 -19.32 2.64 11.28
CA ASN A 14 -19.24 1.53 10.34
C ASN A 14 -17.87 0.83 10.38
N LEU A 15 -16.80 1.58 10.58
CA LEU A 15 -15.47 1.01 10.75
C LEU A 15 -15.40 0.07 11.96
N LEU A 16 -16.09 0.40 13.08
CA LEU A 16 -16.10 -0.42 14.29
C LEU A 16 -16.78 -1.79 14.12
N LYS A 17 -17.49 -2.05 13.02
CA LYS A 17 -17.93 -3.40 12.66
C LYS A 17 -16.76 -4.33 12.38
N TYR A 18 -15.67 -3.80 11.81
CA TYR A 18 -14.48 -4.53 11.35
C TYR A 18 -13.29 -4.36 12.28
N ALA A 19 -13.19 -3.21 12.98
CA ALA A 19 -12.05 -2.83 13.81
C ALA A 19 -12.36 -2.93 15.30
N GLU A 20 -11.37 -3.36 16.11
CA GLU A 20 -11.44 -3.39 17.56
C GLU A 20 -11.03 -2.05 18.17
N LYS A 21 -9.78 -1.64 17.91
CA LYS A 21 -9.17 -0.43 18.45
C LYS A 21 -8.16 0.16 17.47
N ARG A 22 -7.97 1.48 17.55
CA ARG A 22 -6.88 2.14 16.84
C ARG A 22 -5.54 1.79 17.49
N LEU A 23 -4.59 1.34 16.65
CA LEU A 23 -3.23 1.02 17.06
C LEU A 23 -2.33 2.24 16.92
N ASP A 24 -2.42 2.95 15.78
CA ASP A 24 -1.57 4.10 15.49
C ASP A 24 -2.26 5.09 14.53
N GLN A 25 -1.68 6.29 14.42
CA GLN A 25 -2.11 7.34 13.50
C GLN A 25 -0.89 7.99 12.86
N TYR A 26 -0.96 8.18 11.55
CA TYR A 26 0.08 8.74 10.70
C TYR A 26 -0.48 9.86 9.81
N ASN A 27 0.40 10.60 9.15
CA ASN A 27 -0.01 11.64 8.20
C ASN A 27 -0.74 11.09 6.96
N TRP A 28 -0.55 9.81 6.63
CA TRP A 28 -1.23 9.14 5.52
C TRP A 28 -2.54 8.45 5.94
N GLY A 29 -2.81 8.28 7.24
CA GLY A 29 -4.02 7.61 7.72
C GLY A 29 -3.89 6.98 9.09
N GLU A 30 -4.78 6.05 9.38
CA GLU A 30 -4.86 5.38 10.67
C GLU A 30 -4.73 3.86 10.51
N VAL A 31 -4.16 3.20 11.54
CA VAL A 31 -4.04 1.75 11.65
C VAL A 31 -4.89 1.25 12.79
N TYR A 32 -5.76 0.29 12.52
CA TYR A 32 -6.62 -0.35 13.51
C TYR A 32 -6.32 -1.84 13.61
N LYS A 33 -6.48 -2.41 14.81
CA LYS A 33 -6.53 -3.85 14.98
C LYS A 33 -7.83 -4.37 14.38
N SER A 34 -7.76 -5.38 13.51
CA SER A 34 -8.93 -6.04 12.94
C SER A 34 -9.64 -6.90 13.99
N ARG A 35 -10.96 -7.08 13.86
CA ARG A 35 -11.73 -8.08 14.63
C ARG A 35 -11.47 -9.51 14.15
N GLU A 36 -11.10 -9.63 12.88
CA GLU A 36 -10.53 -10.85 12.31
C GLU A 36 -9.02 -10.85 12.60
N ASP A 37 -8.21 -11.38 11.70
CA ASP A 37 -6.76 -11.34 11.84
C ASP A 37 -6.14 -10.14 11.14
N GLY A 38 -5.10 -9.55 11.77
CA GLY A 38 -4.27 -8.52 11.18
C GLY A 38 -4.73 -7.11 11.48
N VAL A 39 -4.60 -6.21 10.49
CA VAL A 39 -4.86 -4.78 10.65
C VAL A 39 -5.74 -4.22 9.55
N ILE A 40 -6.44 -3.14 9.89
CA ILE A 40 -7.23 -2.33 8.95
C ILE A 40 -6.58 -0.96 8.82
N LEU A 41 -6.31 -0.56 7.59
CA LEU A 41 -5.82 0.75 7.22
C LEU A 41 -7.00 1.64 6.82
N VAL A 42 -6.97 2.88 7.27
CA VAL A 42 -7.94 3.89 6.87
C VAL A 42 -7.17 5.04 6.23
N PRO A 43 -7.25 5.23 4.90
CA PRO A 43 -6.58 6.32 4.22
C PRO A 43 -7.03 7.67 4.79
N GLY A 44 -6.06 8.49 5.20
CA GLY A 44 -6.35 9.85 5.65
C GLY A 44 -6.60 10.79 4.49
N ASP A 45 -7.45 11.78 4.73
CA ASP A 45 -7.70 12.90 3.80
C ASP A 45 -8.20 12.51 2.39
N TYR A 46 -8.71 11.28 2.20
CA TYR A 46 -9.41 10.94 0.97
C TYR A 46 -10.84 11.55 1.02
N PRO A 47 -11.35 12.17 -0.04
CA PRO A 47 -10.82 12.18 -1.42
C PRO A 47 -9.82 13.29 -1.75
N ASN A 48 -9.35 14.11 -0.81
CA ASN A 48 -8.40 15.19 -1.13
C ASN A 48 -7.02 14.60 -1.51
N SER A 49 -6.54 13.56 -0.79
CA SER A 49 -5.28 12.89 -1.05
C SER A 49 -5.47 11.52 -1.70
N ILE A 50 -5.20 11.40 -3.01
CA ILE A 50 -5.17 10.12 -3.70
C ILE A 50 -3.95 9.28 -3.29
N THR A 51 -2.84 9.92 -2.94
CA THR A 51 -1.60 9.24 -2.54
C THR A 51 -1.82 8.30 -1.36
N ASN A 52 -2.60 8.74 -0.36
CA ASN A 52 -2.86 7.94 0.84
C ASN A 52 -3.73 6.71 0.51
N LEU A 53 -4.71 6.85 -0.38
CA LEU A 53 -5.53 5.74 -0.85
C LEU A 53 -4.66 4.71 -1.59
N VAL A 54 -3.86 5.15 -2.58
CA VAL A 54 -3.01 4.25 -3.37
C VAL A 54 -1.97 3.56 -2.48
N PHE A 55 -1.36 4.29 -1.52
CA PHE A 55 -0.44 3.70 -0.55
C PHE A 55 -1.11 2.55 0.23
N CYS A 56 -2.27 2.77 0.82
CA CYS A 56 -2.97 1.75 1.58
C CYS A 56 -3.32 0.53 0.72
N LEU A 57 -3.85 0.75 -0.49
CA LEU A 57 -4.24 -0.33 -1.39
C LEU A 57 -3.04 -1.14 -1.90
N SER A 58 -1.88 -0.50 -2.11
CA SER A 58 -0.67 -1.16 -2.62
C SER A 58 -0.06 -2.20 -1.67
N ILE A 59 -0.42 -2.14 -0.37
CA ILE A 59 0.04 -3.08 0.67
C ILE A 59 -1.06 -3.99 1.20
N SER A 60 -2.30 -3.83 0.72
CA SER A 60 -3.46 -4.57 1.24
C SER A 60 -3.81 -5.79 0.39
N ASP A 61 -4.25 -6.85 1.08
CA ASP A 61 -4.84 -8.02 0.44
C ASP A 61 -6.34 -7.82 0.15
N LYS A 62 -7.02 -7.02 0.99
CA LYS A 62 -8.46 -6.85 0.99
C LYS A 62 -8.85 -5.38 1.05
N ALA A 63 -9.85 -4.98 0.27
CA ALA A 63 -10.48 -3.67 0.38
C ALA A 63 -11.90 -3.82 0.94
N ILE A 64 -12.25 -3.01 1.93
CA ILE A 64 -13.60 -2.88 2.48
C ILE A 64 -14.10 -1.51 2.04
N VAL A 65 -15.03 -1.48 1.11
CA VAL A 65 -15.54 -0.24 0.50
C VAL A 65 -16.89 0.09 1.09
N ARG A 66 -16.99 1.23 1.73
CA ARG A 66 -18.27 1.76 2.21
C ARG A 66 -19.12 2.21 1.03
N VAL A 67 -20.32 1.64 0.93
CA VAL A 67 -21.28 1.95 -0.11
C VAL A 67 -22.23 3.04 0.38
N ASP A 68 -22.27 4.16 -0.32
CA ASP A 68 -23.23 5.25 -0.06
C ASP A 68 -24.50 5.08 -0.89
N LYS A 69 -25.49 5.95 -0.67
CA LYS A 69 -26.79 5.94 -1.39
C LYS A 69 -26.64 6.19 -2.90
N THR A 70 -25.61 6.93 -3.30
CA THR A 70 -25.38 7.32 -4.69
C THR A 70 -23.96 7.06 -5.10
N ILE A 71 -23.79 6.52 -6.30
CA ILE A 71 -22.50 6.36 -6.95
C ILE A 71 -22.08 7.70 -7.56
N ASP A 72 -20.84 8.09 -7.32
CA ASP A 72 -20.24 9.28 -7.90
C ASP A 72 -18.83 9.02 -8.47
N LYS A 73 -18.15 10.09 -8.88
CA LYS A 73 -16.80 10.02 -9.45
C LYS A 73 -15.75 9.43 -8.48
N PHE A 74 -15.94 9.58 -7.17
CA PHE A 74 -15.01 9.05 -6.17
C PHE A 74 -15.15 7.53 -6.04
N ASP A 75 -16.37 6.98 -6.22
CA ASP A 75 -16.57 5.54 -6.31
C ASP A 75 -15.86 4.97 -7.54
N ALA A 76 -15.94 5.67 -8.67
CA ALA A 76 -15.20 5.30 -9.88
C ALA A 76 -13.69 5.34 -9.66
N GLU A 77 -13.19 6.35 -8.97
CA GLU A 77 -11.76 6.46 -8.64
C GLU A 77 -11.31 5.35 -7.68
N ILE A 78 -12.10 5.03 -6.65
CA ILE A 78 -11.85 3.92 -5.74
C ILE A 78 -11.79 2.60 -6.51
N ALA A 79 -12.76 2.34 -7.39
CA ALA A 79 -12.81 1.12 -8.18
C ALA A 79 -11.56 0.98 -9.07
N LEU A 80 -11.15 2.05 -9.75
CA LEU A 80 -9.93 2.05 -10.56
C LEU A 80 -8.67 1.87 -9.70
N ALA A 81 -8.59 2.51 -8.53
CA ALA A 81 -7.48 2.32 -7.62
C ALA A 81 -7.36 0.86 -7.16
N ILE A 82 -8.49 0.21 -6.86
CA ILE A 82 -8.53 -1.22 -6.51
C ILE A 82 -8.13 -2.09 -7.70
N GLU A 83 -8.64 -1.81 -8.90
CA GLU A 83 -8.32 -2.57 -10.12
C GLU A 83 -6.82 -2.61 -10.40
N TYR A 84 -6.14 -1.48 -10.23
CA TYR A 84 -4.71 -1.39 -10.49
C TYR A 84 -3.83 -1.72 -9.28
N SER A 85 -4.42 -1.98 -8.10
CA SER A 85 -3.71 -2.34 -6.88
C SER A 85 -3.40 -3.84 -6.77
N SER A 86 -2.82 -4.21 -5.62
CA SER A 86 -2.55 -5.60 -5.26
C SER A 86 -3.70 -6.30 -4.55
N VAL A 87 -4.83 -5.63 -4.35
CA VAL A 87 -6.01 -6.15 -3.65
C VAL A 87 -6.57 -7.38 -4.36
N LYS A 88 -6.82 -8.44 -3.59
CA LYS A 88 -7.34 -9.73 -4.07
C LYS A 88 -8.84 -9.91 -3.78
N GLU A 89 -9.32 -9.24 -2.73
CA GLU A 89 -10.70 -9.37 -2.25
C GLU A 89 -11.31 -7.99 -2.02
N VAL A 90 -12.56 -7.82 -2.47
CA VAL A 90 -13.34 -6.61 -2.21
C VAL A 90 -14.61 -6.97 -1.45
N VAL A 91 -14.82 -6.32 -0.31
CA VAL A 91 -16.04 -6.41 0.49
C VAL A 91 -16.75 -5.08 0.43
N LEU A 92 -18.05 -5.10 0.11
CA LEU A 92 -18.89 -3.93 0.15
C LEU A 92 -19.55 -3.80 1.52
N ASP A 93 -19.17 -2.76 2.27
CA ASP A 93 -19.83 -2.38 3.54
C ASP A 93 -21.07 -1.56 3.23
N LYS A 94 -22.23 -2.11 3.52
CA LYS A 94 -23.55 -1.56 3.21
C LYS A 94 -24.38 -1.27 4.43
N ASP A 95 -25.35 -0.35 4.28
CA ASP A 95 -26.50 -0.24 5.14
C ASP A 95 -27.80 -0.54 4.37
N GLU A 96 -28.94 -0.43 5.05
CA GLU A 96 -30.27 -0.70 4.46
C GLU A 96 -30.64 0.20 3.29
N PHE A 97 -29.94 1.33 3.14
CA PHE A 97 -30.22 2.35 2.12
C PHE A 97 -29.25 2.32 0.94
N SER A 98 -28.29 1.39 0.93
CA SER A 98 -27.26 1.32 -0.12
C SER A 98 -27.82 0.73 -1.41
N ASP A 99 -27.54 1.35 -2.55
CA ASP A 99 -27.87 0.84 -3.88
C ASP A 99 -26.84 -0.20 -4.33
N LEU A 100 -26.93 -1.40 -3.75
CA LEU A 100 -25.97 -2.47 -3.98
C LEU A 100 -25.97 -2.99 -5.41
N ASP A 101 -27.12 -3.07 -6.07
CA ASP A 101 -27.20 -3.66 -7.41
C ASP A 101 -26.41 -2.84 -8.42
N ASN A 102 -26.49 -1.51 -8.32
CA ASN A 102 -25.70 -0.62 -9.17
C ASN A 102 -24.24 -0.64 -8.78
N TYR A 103 -23.90 -0.68 -7.48
CA TYR A 103 -22.52 -0.84 -7.03
C TYR A 103 -21.91 -2.15 -7.51
N PHE A 104 -22.60 -3.27 -7.38
CA PHE A 104 -22.11 -4.57 -7.87
C PHE A 104 -21.88 -4.58 -9.37
N LYS A 105 -22.79 -4.01 -10.15
CA LYS A 105 -22.62 -3.91 -11.60
C LYS A 105 -21.39 -3.06 -11.94
N PHE A 106 -21.22 -1.94 -11.27
CA PHE A 106 -20.12 -1.01 -11.49
C PHE A 106 -18.77 -1.63 -11.12
N PHE A 107 -18.61 -2.16 -9.89
CA PHE A 107 -17.36 -2.78 -9.44
C PHE A 107 -17.06 -4.07 -10.19
N LYS A 108 -18.06 -4.92 -10.44
CA LYS A 108 -17.85 -6.17 -11.20
C LYS A 108 -17.40 -5.89 -12.63
N GLY A 109 -17.95 -4.86 -13.27
CA GLY A 109 -17.51 -4.44 -14.59
C GLY A 109 -16.05 -3.95 -14.62
N LEU A 110 -15.58 -3.31 -13.55
CA LEU A 110 -14.20 -2.79 -13.43
C LEU A 110 -13.20 -3.87 -12.96
N LEU A 111 -13.59 -4.73 -12.02
CA LEU A 111 -12.70 -5.74 -11.44
C LEU A 111 -12.51 -7.01 -12.29
N VAL A 112 -13.39 -7.27 -13.25
CA VAL A 112 -13.30 -8.47 -14.13
C VAL A 112 -12.15 -8.39 -15.15
N THR A 113 -11.66 -7.19 -15.43
CA THR A 113 -10.61 -6.97 -16.45
C THR A 113 -9.19 -7.10 -15.92
N SER A 114 -8.99 -7.14 -14.60
CA SER A 114 -7.66 -7.26 -14.00
C SER A 114 -7.18 -8.71 -13.98
N PRO A 115 -6.00 -9.03 -14.53
CA PRO A 115 -5.40 -10.33 -14.30
C PRO A 115 -5.20 -10.52 -12.80
N LYS A 116 -5.66 -11.66 -12.27
CA LYS A 116 -5.35 -12.07 -10.88
C LYS A 116 -3.83 -12.00 -10.71
N ARG A 117 -3.40 -11.38 -9.61
CA ARG A 117 -2.00 -11.29 -9.24
C ARG A 117 -1.37 -12.68 -9.32
N GLU A 118 -0.44 -12.89 -10.23
CA GLU A 118 0.48 -14.02 -10.13
C GLU A 118 1.33 -13.80 -8.88
N ILE A 119 1.55 -14.88 -8.14
CA ILE A 119 2.32 -14.85 -6.90
C ILE A 119 3.71 -14.35 -7.25
N SER A 120 4.05 -13.18 -6.74
CA SER A 120 5.38 -12.58 -6.91
C SER A 120 6.48 -13.54 -6.45
N ASN A 121 7.65 -13.42 -7.05
CA ASN A 121 8.89 -14.13 -6.68
C ASN A 121 8.98 -14.34 -5.17
N GLU A 122 8.89 -15.59 -4.73
CA GLU A 122 8.95 -15.99 -3.31
C GLU A 122 10.21 -15.48 -2.60
N ASN A 123 11.18 -15.00 -3.36
CA ASN A 123 12.48 -14.53 -2.87
C ASN A 123 12.60 -13.02 -2.66
N PHE A 124 11.58 -12.22 -2.99
CA PHE A 124 11.64 -10.78 -2.79
C PHE A 124 10.81 -10.35 -1.59
N SER A 125 11.46 -9.66 -0.65
CA SER A 125 10.79 -9.06 0.50
C SER A 125 11.02 -7.55 0.50
N SER A 126 10.01 -6.81 0.89
CA SER A 126 10.12 -5.38 1.14
C SER A 126 9.41 -4.99 2.44
N PHE A 127 9.84 -3.87 3.01
CA PHE A 127 9.29 -3.32 4.23
C PHE A 127 9.10 -1.82 4.08
N SER A 128 7.87 -1.40 4.07
CA SER A 128 7.48 0.01 3.98
C SER A 128 7.48 0.63 5.37
N ILE A 129 8.40 1.56 5.65
CA ILE A 129 8.57 2.17 6.96
C ILE A 129 7.58 3.32 7.12
N VAL A 130 6.74 3.26 8.16
CA VAL A 130 5.80 4.33 8.51
C VAL A 130 6.26 5.14 9.72
N LYS A 131 7.13 4.55 10.56
CA LYS A 131 7.72 5.21 11.72
C LYS A 131 9.09 4.60 12.02
N ASN A 132 10.05 5.43 12.42
CA ASN A 132 11.34 4.97 12.92
C ASN A 132 11.76 5.82 14.14
N PHE A 133 12.51 5.20 15.03
CA PHE A 133 13.04 5.87 16.24
C PHE A 133 14.19 5.05 16.84
N VAL A 134 14.84 5.62 17.83
CA VAL A 134 15.90 4.95 18.60
C VAL A 134 15.28 4.29 19.83
N GLY A 135 15.37 2.97 19.93
CA GLY A 135 15.03 2.21 21.14
C GLY A 135 16.18 2.21 22.13
N LYS A 136 15.90 2.57 23.40
CA LYS A 136 16.92 2.59 24.47
C LYS A 136 17.53 1.17 24.64
N GLY A 137 18.83 1.03 24.40
CA GLY A 137 19.54 -0.24 24.49
C GLY A 137 19.31 -1.22 23.31
N ILE A 138 18.42 -0.88 22.36
CA ILE A 138 18.05 -1.74 21.22
C ILE A 138 18.71 -1.24 19.93
N GLY A 139 18.77 0.08 19.75
CA GLY A 139 19.26 0.72 18.53
C GLY A 139 18.12 1.21 17.63
N ALA A 140 18.30 1.16 16.32
CA ALA A 140 17.31 1.61 15.35
C ALA A 140 16.10 0.68 15.34
N ILE A 141 14.90 1.25 15.48
CA ILE A 141 13.61 0.55 15.36
C ILE A 141 12.83 1.16 14.20
N ALA A 142 12.28 0.29 13.37
CA ALA A 142 11.35 0.66 12.31
C ALA A 142 10.02 -0.05 12.51
N ILE A 143 8.91 0.67 12.36
CA ILE A 143 7.54 0.12 12.35
C ILE A 143 6.99 0.32 10.94
N GLY A 144 6.31 -0.70 10.42
CA GLY A 144 5.81 -0.65 9.06
C GLY A 144 5.12 -1.92 8.59
N PHE A 145 5.03 -2.03 7.28
CA PHE A 145 4.33 -3.12 6.59
C PHE A 145 5.31 -3.92 5.74
N ASN A 146 5.29 -5.25 5.88
CA ASN A 146 6.08 -6.11 5.02
C ASN A 146 5.25 -6.68 3.86
N THR A 147 5.89 -6.81 2.71
CA THR A 147 5.45 -7.66 1.61
C THR A 147 6.57 -8.66 1.35
N GLY A 148 6.23 -9.94 1.33
CA GLY A 148 7.20 -11.01 1.41
C GLY A 148 7.58 -11.38 2.86
N LYS A 149 8.12 -12.57 3.02
CA LYS A 149 8.56 -13.12 4.30
C LYS A 149 9.79 -12.37 4.83
N LEU A 150 9.80 -12.08 6.14
CA LEU A 150 10.97 -11.54 6.83
C LEU A 150 11.44 -12.51 7.93
N MET A 151 12.75 -12.61 8.13
CA MET A 151 13.37 -13.47 9.11
C MET A 151 14.40 -12.72 9.96
N LYS A 152 14.49 -13.09 11.23
CA LYS A 152 15.58 -12.65 12.11
C LYS A 152 16.93 -13.06 11.52
N GLY A 153 17.89 -12.13 11.52
CA GLY A 153 19.20 -12.30 10.90
C GLY A 153 19.24 -11.98 9.39
N GLN A 154 18.07 -11.76 8.75
CA GLN A 154 18.03 -11.40 7.35
C GLN A 154 18.69 -10.04 7.11
N THR A 155 19.44 -9.96 6.01
CA THR A 155 20.00 -8.71 5.50
C THR A 155 18.99 -8.04 4.57
N LEU A 156 18.76 -6.75 4.81
CA LEU A 156 17.97 -5.87 3.96
C LEU A 156 18.82 -4.65 3.56
N TYR A 157 18.29 -3.85 2.66
CA TYR A 157 18.93 -2.62 2.17
C TYR A 157 17.93 -1.47 2.21
N THR A 158 18.37 -0.29 2.64
CA THR A 158 17.54 0.91 2.56
C THR A 158 17.24 1.26 1.10
N TYR A 159 16.06 1.78 0.84
CA TYR A 159 15.70 2.28 -0.49
C TYR A 159 15.46 3.80 -0.42
N PRO A 160 16.07 4.60 -1.31
CA PRO A 160 16.88 4.21 -2.49
C PRO A 160 18.41 4.12 -2.24
N GLU A 161 18.93 4.39 -1.03
CA GLU A 161 20.37 4.58 -0.74
C GLU A 161 21.16 3.27 -0.72
N LEU A 162 20.52 2.10 -0.61
CA LEU A 162 21.09 0.76 -0.59
C LEU A 162 22.10 0.49 0.54
N LYS A 163 21.96 1.18 1.69
CA LYS A 163 22.71 0.88 2.90
C LYS A 163 22.28 -0.45 3.48
N GLN A 164 23.23 -1.29 3.83
CA GLN A 164 22.98 -2.62 4.39
C GLN A 164 22.52 -2.52 5.85
N VAL A 165 21.45 -3.24 6.17
CA VAL A 165 20.91 -3.38 7.53
C VAL A 165 20.62 -4.85 7.82
N MET A 166 20.59 -5.26 9.09
CA MET A 166 20.25 -6.62 9.49
C MET A 166 19.11 -6.59 10.50
N ILE A 167 18.14 -7.48 10.33
CA ILE A 167 17.04 -7.68 11.28
C ILE A 167 17.54 -8.37 12.53
N LYS A 168 17.53 -7.68 13.68
CA LYS A 168 17.88 -8.25 14.99
C LYS A 168 16.70 -8.94 15.66
N GLU A 169 15.53 -8.33 15.53
CA GLU A 169 14.29 -8.80 16.16
C GLU A 169 13.09 -8.38 15.33
N ILE A 170 12.06 -9.21 15.32
CA ILE A 170 10.76 -8.95 14.71
C ILE A 170 9.70 -8.97 15.81
N GLN A 171 8.86 -7.95 15.89
CA GLN A 171 7.74 -7.87 16.83
C GLN A 171 6.41 -7.74 16.06
N LEU A 172 5.48 -8.61 16.40
CA LEU A 172 4.10 -8.57 15.92
C LEU A 172 3.15 -8.53 17.12
N MET A 173 2.42 -7.41 17.31
CA MET A 173 1.48 -7.26 18.44
C MET A 173 2.11 -7.64 19.79
N ASP A 174 3.27 -7.06 20.11
CA ASP A 174 4.05 -7.28 21.33
C ASP A 174 4.67 -8.69 21.50
N ASN A 175 4.54 -9.57 20.50
CA ASN A 175 5.19 -10.87 20.49
C ASN A 175 6.47 -10.85 19.64
N SER A 176 7.59 -11.34 20.19
CA SER A 176 8.83 -11.54 19.45
C SER A 176 8.75 -12.78 18.59
N LEU A 177 9.11 -12.66 17.31
CA LEU A 177 9.07 -13.74 16.34
C LEU A 177 10.45 -13.95 15.69
N ASN A 178 10.74 -15.18 15.26
CA ASN A 178 11.91 -15.47 14.44
C ASN A 178 11.67 -15.17 12.95
N GLU A 179 10.42 -15.25 12.52
CA GLU A 179 9.98 -14.97 11.15
C GLU A 179 8.57 -14.41 11.13
N VAL A 180 8.22 -13.70 10.08
CA VAL A 180 6.86 -13.21 9.82
C VAL A 180 6.55 -13.36 8.34
N GLU A 181 5.36 -13.87 8.07
CA GLU A 181 4.84 -14.01 6.71
C GLU A 181 4.49 -12.63 6.10
N SER A 182 4.23 -12.63 4.81
CA SER A 182 3.84 -11.46 4.03
C SER A 182 2.58 -10.76 4.59
N HIS A 183 2.48 -9.46 4.36
CA HIS A 183 1.32 -8.61 4.66
C HIS A 183 0.96 -8.54 6.16
N ASN A 184 1.94 -8.10 6.94
CA ASN A 184 1.78 -7.83 8.36
C ASN A 184 2.25 -6.41 8.73
N TYR A 185 1.69 -5.87 9.81
CA TYR A 185 2.14 -4.64 10.46
C TYR A 185 3.05 -5.01 11.61
N VAL A 186 4.35 -4.74 11.48
CA VAL A 186 5.38 -5.23 12.41
C VAL A 186 6.37 -4.14 12.83
N GLY A 187 7.00 -4.35 13.96
CA GLY A 187 8.20 -3.64 14.43
C GLY A 187 9.46 -4.45 14.12
N LEU A 188 10.48 -3.80 13.58
CA LEU A 188 11.81 -4.38 13.35
C LEU A 188 12.85 -3.64 14.18
N ALA A 189 13.60 -4.38 15.02
CA ALA A 189 14.85 -3.88 15.57
C ALA A 189 15.97 -4.17 14.58
N LEU A 190 16.76 -3.14 14.24
CA LEU A 190 17.75 -3.21 13.18
C LEU A 190 19.16 -2.94 13.71
N SER A 191 20.17 -3.53 13.07
CA SER A 191 21.59 -3.24 13.34
C SER A 191 22.28 -2.72 12.08
N ASN A 192 23.48 -2.18 12.30
CA ASN A 192 24.36 -1.61 11.28
C ASN A 192 23.80 -0.33 10.62
N ILE A 193 22.86 0.35 11.29
CA ILE A 193 22.29 1.60 10.81
C ILE A 193 21.80 2.46 11.99
N LYS A 194 21.79 3.75 11.80
CA LYS A 194 21.13 4.70 12.71
C LYS A 194 19.68 4.93 12.26
N ALA A 195 18.80 5.27 13.20
CA ALA A 195 17.37 5.45 12.88
C ALA A 195 17.13 6.54 11.83
N GLU A 196 17.90 7.64 11.88
CA GLU A 196 17.82 8.74 10.93
C GLU A 196 18.26 8.38 9.49
N GLU A 197 18.94 7.25 9.31
CA GLU A 197 19.45 6.78 8.01
C GLU A 197 18.52 5.75 7.35
N LEU A 198 17.46 5.33 8.03
CA LEU A 198 16.59 4.24 7.55
C LEU A 198 15.80 4.59 6.28
N GLY A 199 15.56 5.85 6.00
CA GLY A 199 14.71 6.25 4.89
C GLY A 199 13.25 5.81 5.08
N LYS A 200 12.57 5.46 3.98
CA LYS A 200 11.14 5.09 3.99
C LYS A 200 10.85 3.63 3.66
N ALA A 201 11.84 2.88 3.23
CA ALA A 201 11.67 1.48 2.89
C ALA A 201 12.96 0.67 3.02
N LEU A 202 12.78 -0.64 3.25
CA LEU A 202 13.84 -1.65 3.17
C LEU A 202 13.46 -2.70 2.13
N ILE A 203 14.46 -3.23 1.44
CA ILE A 203 14.28 -4.25 0.39
C ILE A 203 15.31 -5.37 0.55
N SER A 204 14.97 -6.59 0.12
CA SER A 204 15.83 -7.77 0.26
C SER A 204 16.90 -7.90 -0.81
N THR A 205 16.99 -6.98 -1.77
CA THR A 205 17.94 -7.03 -2.88
C THR A 205 18.74 -5.75 -3.04
N LYS A 206 19.95 -5.87 -3.58
CA LYS A 206 20.75 -4.74 -4.08
C LYS A 206 20.54 -4.47 -5.58
N ASP A 207 19.81 -5.35 -6.26
CA ASP A 207 19.55 -5.19 -7.70
C ASP A 207 18.50 -4.12 -7.94
N VAL A 208 18.94 -2.88 -7.74
CA VAL A 208 18.16 -1.67 -7.96
C VAL A 208 18.89 -0.83 -9.00
N VAL A 209 18.30 -0.73 -10.17
CA VAL A 209 18.88 -0.01 -11.30
C VAL A 209 17.82 0.88 -11.98
N GLU A 210 18.28 1.78 -12.83
CA GLU A 210 17.37 2.56 -13.66
C GLU A 210 16.78 1.66 -14.75
N ARG A 211 15.45 1.52 -14.75
CA ARG A 211 14.70 0.69 -15.68
C ARG A 211 13.72 1.52 -16.48
N LYS A 212 13.64 1.26 -17.77
CA LYS A 212 12.55 1.76 -18.61
C LYS A 212 11.25 1.09 -18.20
N TYR A 213 10.16 1.74 -18.49
CA TYR A 213 8.83 1.18 -18.23
C TYR A 213 7.87 1.52 -19.37
N ASP A 214 6.93 0.62 -19.61
CA ASP A 214 5.77 0.84 -20.46
C ASP A 214 4.58 1.21 -19.58
N LEU A 215 3.91 2.30 -19.91
CA LEU A 215 2.71 2.75 -19.22
C LEU A 215 1.47 2.11 -19.82
N ILE A 216 0.84 1.21 -19.08
CA ILE A 216 -0.48 0.66 -19.40
C ILE A 216 -1.53 1.61 -18.85
N LYS A 217 -1.93 2.55 -19.70
CA LYS A 217 -2.85 3.63 -19.32
C LYS A 217 -4.27 3.13 -19.25
N SER A 218 -4.99 3.50 -18.17
CA SER A 218 -6.43 3.28 -18.06
C SER A 218 -7.21 4.03 -19.16
N GLU A 219 -8.18 3.40 -19.77
CA GLU A 219 -9.09 4.02 -20.73
C GLU A 219 -9.90 5.19 -20.13
N TYR A 220 -10.07 5.18 -18.80
CA TYR A 220 -10.78 6.22 -18.05
C TYR A 220 -9.91 7.43 -17.71
N PHE A 221 -8.59 7.37 -17.94
CA PHE A 221 -7.71 8.51 -17.72
C PHE A 221 -7.66 9.40 -18.95
N LYS A 222 -8.34 10.53 -18.92
CA LYS A 222 -8.48 11.48 -20.06
C LYS A 222 -7.58 12.72 -19.96
N SER A 223 -6.88 12.90 -18.82
CA SER A 223 -6.03 14.07 -18.60
C SER A 223 -4.66 13.90 -19.28
N SER A 224 -3.93 15.01 -19.43
CA SER A 224 -2.53 14.98 -19.85
C SER A 224 -1.67 14.32 -18.77
N LEU A 225 -0.61 13.61 -19.20
CA LEU A 225 0.32 12.97 -18.30
C LEU A 225 1.27 14.03 -17.70
N THR A 226 0.92 14.55 -16.53
CA THR A 226 1.75 15.50 -15.78
C THR A 226 2.00 14.96 -14.37
N GLN A 227 3.23 15.04 -13.90
CA GLN A 227 3.62 14.65 -12.54
C GLN A 227 3.11 13.26 -12.12
N LEU A 228 3.62 12.23 -12.78
CA LEU A 228 3.30 10.86 -12.42
C LEU A 228 4.00 10.47 -11.12
N ALA A 229 3.31 9.71 -10.30
CA ALA A 229 3.86 9.02 -9.15
C ALA A 229 3.68 7.52 -9.31
N PHE A 230 4.65 6.77 -8.83
CA PHE A 230 4.74 5.33 -8.94
C PHE A 230 4.84 4.74 -7.55
N ILE A 231 4.06 3.71 -7.28
CA ILE A 231 4.09 3.00 -6.00
C ILE A 231 4.02 1.50 -6.26
N SER A 232 4.73 0.74 -5.46
CA SER A 232 4.61 -0.71 -5.42
C SER A 232 4.90 -1.21 -4.02
N ASN A 233 4.07 -2.12 -3.51
CA ASN A 233 4.25 -2.72 -2.19
C ASN A 233 4.42 -1.67 -1.06
N GLY A 234 3.70 -0.55 -1.13
CA GLY A 234 3.83 0.59 -0.20
C GLY A 234 5.10 1.41 -0.36
N ILE A 235 5.92 1.15 -1.38
CA ILE A 235 7.15 1.90 -1.64
C ILE A 235 6.90 2.86 -2.79
N LYS A 236 7.06 4.17 -2.52
CA LYS A 236 7.08 5.17 -3.58
C LYS A 236 8.40 5.07 -4.33
N LEU A 237 8.32 4.78 -5.62
CA LEU A 237 9.50 4.61 -6.45
C LEU A 237 10.09 5.95 -6.87
N GLU A 238 11.41 6.03 -6.87
CA GLU A 238 12.16 7.19 -7.36
C GLU A 238 12.19 7.19 -8.88
N THR A 239 11.91 8.35 -9.47
CA THR A 239 12.08 8.56 -10.91
C THR A 239 13.38 9.29 -11.19
N ARG A 240 14.20 8.78 -12.10
CA ARG A 240 15.44 9.39 -12.57
C ARG A 240 15.33 9.63 -14.07
N LYS A 241 15.26 10.91 -14.47
CA LYS A 241 14.91 11.31 -15.83
C LYS A 241 13.55 10.69 -16.22
N GLU A 242 13.54 9.80 -17.19
CA GLU A 242 12.33 9.10 -17.67
C GLU A 242 12.27 7.63 -17.23
N ASN A 243 13.19 7.21 -16.35
CA ASN A 243 13.30 5.83 -15.86
C ASN A 243 12.84 5.72 -14.41
N LEU A 244 12.49 4.50 -13.99
CA LEU A 244 12.29 4.15 -12.59
C LEU A 244 13.58 3.58 -12.01
N PHE A 245 14.03 4.13 -10.88
CA PHE A 245 15.09 3.52 -10.08
C PHE A 245 14.42 2.48 -9.17
N SER A 246 14.50 1.22 -9.55
CA SER A 246 13.65 0.19 -8.97
C SER A 246 14.32 -1.18 -8.96
N PRO A 247 14.06 -2.00 -7.91
CA PRO A 247 14.19 -3.45 -8.04
C PRO A 247 13.12 -3.97 -9.01
N ILE A 248 13.10 -5.27 -9.26
CA ILE A 248 12.06 -5.88 -10.09
C ILE A 248 10.75 -5.95 -9.29
N PHE A 249 9.81 -5.09 -9.62
CA PHE A 249 8.44 -5.13 -9.12
C PHE A 249 7.48 -5.58 -10.24
N GLU A 250 6.53 -6.45 -9.90
CA GLU A 250 5.53 -6.94 -10.86
C GLU A 250 4.35 -5.98 -11.02
N ASN A 251 3.94 -5.35 -9.93
CA ASN A 251 2.83 -4.40 -9.90
C ASN A 251 3.32 -3.02 -9.48
N ILE A 252 3.33 -2.10 -10.42
CA ILE A 252 3.64 -0.70 -10.18
C ILE A 252 2.41 0.12 -10.53
N GLU A 253 1.76 0.66 -9.51
CA GLU A 253 0.60 1.52 -9.66
C GLU A 253 1.03 2.92 -10.05
N VAL A 254 0.31 3.51 -11.01
CA VAL A 254 0.63 4.85 -11.53
C VAL A 254 -0.55 5.78 -11.32
N PHE A 255 -0.28 6.90 -10.68
CA PHE A 255 -1.28 7.94 -10.41
C PHE A 255 -0.69 9.34 -10.56
N SER A 256 -1.55 10.34 -10.63
CA SER A 256 -1.17 11.74 -10.71
C SER A 256 -1.64 12.50 -9.47
N PRO A 257 -0.77 12.72 -8.48
CA PRO A 257 -1.15 13.31 -7.20
C PRO A 257 -1.53 14.78 -7.28
N SER A 258 -1.06 15.48 -8.31
CA SER A 258 -1.28 16.92 -8.51
C SER A 258 -2.53 17.26 -9.30
N LEU A 259 -3.22 16.26 -9.87
CA LEU A 259 -4.47 16.51 -10.57
C LEU A 259 -5.58 16.92 -9.60
N ASP A 260 -6.43 17.84 -10.06
CA ASP A 260 -7.65 18.24 -9.35
C ASP A 260 -8.50 16.99 -9.03
N LYS A 261 -9.04 16.92 -7.80
CA LYS A 261 -9.89 15.83 -7.33
C LYS A 261 -11.20 15.66 -8.15
N ASN A 262 -11.52 16.60 -8.99
CA ASN A 262 -12.64 16.49 -9.94
C ASN A 262 -12.30 15.72 -11.22
N LYS A 263 -11.03 15.33 -11.41
CA LYS A 263 -10.56 14.49 -12.51
C LYS A 263 -10.16 13.12 -11.98
N ASN A 264 -10.21 12.09 -12.82
CA ASN A 264 -9.64 10.81 -12.45
C ASN A 264 -8.12 10.94 -12.32
N ARG A 265 -7.58 10.58 -11.15
CA ARG A 265 -6.15 10.66 -10.81
C ARG A 265 -5.43 9.32 -10.96
N ILE A 266 -6.15 8.21 -11.13
CA ILE A 266 -5.56 6.89 -11.39
C ILE A 266 -5.21 6.79 -12.87
N VAL A 267 -3.94 6.63 -13.16
CA VAL A 267 -3.41 6.60 -14.53
C VAL A 267 -3.43 5.18 -15.07
N GLY A 268 -3.02 4.20 -14.28
CA GLY A 268 -2.92 2.80 -14.70
C GLY A 268 -1.80 2.06 -13.99
N LYS A 269 -1.07 1.22 -14.74
CA LYS A 269 0.09 0.45 -14.28
C LYS A 269 1.33 0.77 -15.10
N ALA A 270 2.50 0.60 -14.51
CA ALA A 270 3.77 0.55 -15.24
C ALA A 270 4.29 -0.88 -15.24
N LYS A 271 4.81 -1.31 -16.39
CA LYS A 271 5.52 -2.58 -16.59
C LYS A 271 6.97 -2.28 -16.88
N LEU A 272 7.88 -2.86 -16.12
CA LEU A 272 9.31 -2.71 -16.35
C LEU A 272 9.70 -3.39 -17.69
N VAL A 273 10.58 -2.73 -18.44
CA VAL A 273 11.18 -3.26 -19.68
C VAL A 273 12.58 -3.73 -19.34
N PHE A 274 12.90 -4.96 -19.72
CA PHE A 274 14.18 -5.62 -19.48
C PHE A 274 15.03 -5.65 -20.74
#